data_491dfbda7fd4a10ae3348d7797e4f339
#
_entry.id   491dfbda7fd4a10ae3348d7797e4f339
#
_cell.length_a   1.000
_cell.length_b   1.000
_cell.length_c   1.000
_cell.angle_alpha   90.00
_cell.angle_beta   90.00
_cell.angle_gamma   90.00
#
_symmetry.space_group_name_H-M   'P 1'
#
loop_
_entity.id
_entity.type
_entity.pdbx_description
1 polymer ?
#
loop_
_entity_poly.entity_id
_entity_poly.type
_entity_poly.pdbx_seq_one_letter_code
_entity_poly.pdbx_strand_id
1 'polypeptide(L)'
;MQNPEVKRDPMYQLLKEGRVDEFNRRRAAGESCDLRNADLRGTDLRGLDAGELDLSNTYLRHADLRGVDLTHANLEGASINSAKISGTYFPSTLSAEEISLSLVHGTRLRYR
;
A
#
# COMPACT_ATOMS: atom_id res chain seq x y z
N MET A 1 14.51 -8.26 11.24
CA MET A 1 13.72 -7.38 10.35
C MET A 1 14.11 -7.64 8.92
N GLN A 2 13.13 -7.85 8.06
CA GLN A 2 13.41 -8.06 6.63
C GLN A 2 13.54 -6.71 5.93
N ASN A 3 14.43 -6.64 4.97
CA ASN A 3 14.55 -5.48 4.10
C ASN A 3 13.48 -5.57 2.99
N PRO A 4 13.04 -4.44 2.44
CA PRO A 4 12.16 -4.47 1.28
C PRO A 4 12.82 -5.20 0.12
N GLU A 5 12.03 -5.98 -0.61
CA GLU A 5 12.54 -6.62 -1.82
C GLU A 5 12.74 -5.59 -2.93
N VAL A 6 13.80 -5.79 -3.72
CA VAL A 6 13.98 -5.04 -4.96
C VAL A 6 13.16 -5.75 -6.03
N LYS A 7 12.07 -5.14 -6.44
CA LYS A 7 11.15 -5.70 -7.41
C LYS A 7 11.52 -5.27 -8.81
N ARG A 8 11.45 -6.23 -9.76
CA ARG A 8 11.63 -5.93 -11.19
C ARG A 8 10.32 -5.98 -11.94
N ASP A 9 9.23 -6.13 -11.24
CA ASP A 9 7.89 -6.14 -11.80
C ASP A 9 7.60 -4.78 -12.44
N PRO A 10 7.25 -4.73 -13.73
CA PRO A 10 6.94 -3.47 -14.40
C PRO A 10 5.81 -2.69 -13.73
N MET A 11 4.83 -3.39 -13.16
CA MET A 11 3.72 -2.75 -12.45
C MET A 11 4.19 -2.04 -11.20
N TYR A 12 5.12 -2.66 -10.47
CA TYR A 12 5.74 -2.01 -9.31
C TYR A 12 6.47 -0.72 -9.72
N GLN A 13 7.19 -0.78 -10.84
CA GLN A 13 7.93 0.41 -11.30
C GLN A 13 6.99 1.57 -11.61
N LEU A 14 5.81 1.29 -12.15
CA LEU A 14 4.82 2.35 -12.41
C LEU A 14 4.46 3.08 -11.12
N LEU A 15 4.25 2.35 -10.03
CA LEU A 15 3.93 2.98 -8.75
C LEU A 15 5.11 3.77 -8.19
N LYS A 16 6.33 3.25 -8.34
CA LYS A 16 7.54 3.97 -7.90
C LYS A 16 7.71 5.29 -8.64
N GLU A 17 7.27 5.34 -9.89
CA GLU A 17 7.37 6.54 -10.72
C GLU A 17 6.16 7.46 -10.59
N GLY A 18 5.17 7.09 -9.76
CA GLY A 18 3.97 7.88 -9.60
C GLY A 18 2.97 7.76 -10.75
N ARG A 19 3.14 6.75 -11.60
CA ARG A 19 2.28 6.55 -12.78
C ARG A 19 1.07 5.70 -12.42
N VAL A 20 0.28 6.18 -11.48
CA VAL A 20 -0.87 5.45 -10.92
C VAL A 20 -1.95 5.21 -11.98
N ASP A 21 -2.21 6.20 -12.84
CA ASP A 21 -3.24 6.05 -13.87
C ASP A 21 -2.92 4.91 -14.82
N GLU A 22 -1.67 4.79 -15.24
CA GLU A 22 -1.26 3.69 -16.11
C GLU A 22 -1.33 2.35 -15.38
N PHE A 23 -0.93 2.33 -14.10
CA PHE A 23 -1.05 1.13 -13.27
C PHE A 23 -2.51 0.65 -13.25
N ASN A 24 -3.44 1.58 -12.99
CA ASN A 24 -4.87 1.26 -12.93
C ASN A 24 -5.37 0.67 -14.25
N ARG A 25 -4.98 1.29 -15.38
CA ARG A 25 -5.41 0.83 -16.71
C ARG A 25 -4.91 -0.57 -17.00
N ARG A 26 -3.64 -0.83 -16.69
CA ARG A 26 -3.03 -2.14 -16.97
C ARG A 26 -3.63 -3.23 -16.10
N ARG A 27 -3.93 -2.93 -14.84
CA ARG A 27 -4.63 -3.88 -13.99
C ARG A 27 -6.04 -4.17 -14.50
N ALA A 28 -6.76 -3.13 -14.89
CA ALA A 28 -8.11 -3.31 -15.45
C ALA A 28 -8.09 -4.15 -16.72
N ALA A 29 -6.99 -4.13 -17.46
CA ALA A 29 -6.80 -4.96 -18.66
C ALA A 29 -6.37 -6.38 -18.33
N GLY A 30 -6.23 -6.74 -17.05
CA GLY A 30 -5.91 -8.09 -16.61
C GLY A 30 -4.44 -8.35 -16.33
N GLU A 31 -3.59 -7.35 -16.39
CA GLU A 31 -2.17 -7.55 -16.10
C GLU A 31 -1.97 -7.82 -14.61
N SER A 32 -1.23 -8.88 -14.31
CA SER A 32 -0.94 -9.24 -12.92
C SER A 32 0.22 -8.42 -12.37
N CYS A 33 0.28 -8.32 -11.05
CA CYS A 33 1.39 -7.65 -10.38
C CYS A 33 1.68 -8.34 -9.05
N ASP A 34 2.91 -8.24 -8.60
CA ASP A 34 3.32 -8.72 -7.28
C ASP A 34 3.91 -7.55 -6.50
N LEU A 35 3.16 -7.06 -5.52
CA LEU A 35 3.58 -5.93 -4.69
C LEU A 35 3.92 -6.36 -3.26
N ARG A 36 3.87 -7.65 -2.95
CA ARG A 36 4.20 -8.13 -1.61
C ARG A 36 5.65 -7.76 -1.29
N ASN A 37 5.87 -7.32 -0.06
CA ASN A 37 7.18 -6.89 0.44
C ASN A 37 7.78 -5.69 -0.30
N ALA A 38 7.02 -5.03 -1.14
CA ALA A 38 7.53 -3.95 -1.97
C ALA A 38 7.90 -2.72 -1.14
N ASP A 39 8.93 -2.02 -1.58
CA ASP A 39 9.32 -0.73 -1.04
C ASP A 39 8.55 0.37 -1.77
N LEU A 40 7.50 0.86 -1.13
CA LEU A 40 6.67 1.96 -1.65
C LEU A 40 6.81 3.22 -0.79
N ARG A 41 7.92 3.33 -0.07
CA ARG A 41 8.17 4.50 0.79
C ARG A 41 8.22 5.77 -0.04
N GLY A 42 7.54 6.79 0.45
CA GLY A 42 7.55 8.11 -0.17
C GLY A 42 6.81 8.22 -1.49
N THR A 43 6.08 7.20 -1.90
CA THR A 43 5.36 7.23 -3.18
C THR A 43 4.05 7.98 -3.07
N ASP A 44 3.63 8.61 -4.16
CA ASP A 44 2.31 9.23 -4.26
C ASP A 44 1.36 8.20 -4.88
N LEU A 45 0.51 7.62 -4.05
CA LEU A 45 -0.44 6.58 -4.46
C LEU A 45 -1.87 7.10 -4.57
N ARG A 46 -2.05 8.43 -4.57
CA ARG A 46 -3.38 8.99 -4.73
C ARG A 46 -3.97 8.56 -6.07
N GLY A 47 -5.24 8.22 -6.05
CA GLY A 47 -5.93 7.75 -7.24
C GLY A 47 -5.75 6.26 -7.52
N LEU A 48 -4.97 5.55 -6.69
CA LEU A 48 -4.79 4.11 -6.87
C LEU A 48 -6.12 3.37 -6.75
N ASP A 49 -6.42 2.55 -7.75
CA ASP A 49 -7.54 1.61 -7.70
C ASP A 49 -6.99 0.31 -7.11
N ALA A 50 -7.06 0.22 -5.78
CA ALA A 50 -6.44 -0.89 -5.07
C ALA A 50 -7.20 -2.21 -5.26
N GLY A 51 -8.54 -2.15 -5.24
CA GLY A 51 -9.34 -3.38 -5.32
C GLY A 51 -8.90 -4.39 -4.28
N GLU A 52 -8.58 -5.59 -4.71
CA GLU A 52 -8.14 -6.68 -3.84
C GLU A 52 -6.63 -6.88 -3.89
N LEU A 53 -5.86 -5.81 -4.09
CA LEU A 53 -4.41 -5.90 -4.13
C LEU A 53 -3.84 -6.54 -2.87
N ASP A 54 -2.84 -7.38 -3.07
CA ASP A 54 -2.04 -7.91 -1.97
C ASP A 54 -0.88 -6.97 -1.70
N LEU A 55 -1.03 -6.17 -0.65
CA LEU A 55 -0.01 -5.23 -0.19
C LEU A 55 0.65 -5.73 1.10
N SER A 56 0.61 -7.04 1.33
CA SER A 56 1.17 -7.60 2.55
C SER A 56 2.67 -7.32 2.66
N ASN A 57 3.08 -6.99 3.86
CA ASN A 57 4.49 -6.71 4.20
C ASN A 57 5.11 -5.55 3.41
N THR A 58 4.31 -4.67 2.82
CA THR A 58 4.83 -3.51 2.10
C THR A 58 5.36 -2.45 3.06
N TYR A 59 6.25 -1.62 2.56
CA TYR A 59 6.81 -0.48 3.28
C TYR A 59 6.21 0.78 2.68
N LEU A 60 5.28 1.41 3.44
CA LEU A 60 4.55 2.59 2.98
C LEU A 60 4.89 3.85 3.78
N ARG A 61 6.07 3.87 4.40
CA ARG A 61 6.51 5.03 5.16
C ARG A 61 6.50 6.28 4.29
N HIS A 62 5.84 7.32 4.78
CA HIS A 62 5.69 8.60 4.08
C HIS A 62 4.94 8.52 2.75
N ALA A 63 4.29 7.41 2.44
CA ALA A 63 3.48 7.32 1.23
C ALA A 63 2.24 8.22 1.35
N ASP A 64 1.75 8.69 0.21
CA ASP A 64 0.53 9.48 0.17
C ASP A 64 -0.62 8.57 -0.25
N LEU A 65 -1.47 8.22 0.71
CA LEU A 65 -2.62 7.33 0.52
C LEU A 65 -3.95 8.08 0.59
N ARG A 66 -3.92 9.41 0.55
CA ARG A 66 -5.14 10.20 0.75
C ARG A 66 -6.21 9.83 -0.27
N GLY A 67 -7.40 9.53 0.23
CA GLY A 67 -8.55 9.20 -0.57
C GLY A 67 -8.55 7.80 -1.20
N VAL A 68 -7.53 6.99 -0.93
CA VAL A 68 -7.44 5.65 -1.52
C VAL A 68 -8.35 4.69 -0.75
N ASP A 69 -9.12 3.87 -1.47
CA ASP A 69 -9.95 2.85 -0.86
C ASP A 69 -9.17 1.54 -0.76
N LEU A 70 -8.78 1.19 0.46
CA LEU A 70 -8.05 -0.04 0.78
C LEU A 70 -8.94 -1.08 1.45
N THR A 71 -10.26 -0.91 1.37
CA THR A 71 -11.21 -1.76 2.09
C THR A 71 -10.98 -3.25 1.83
N HIS A 72 -10.68 -3.62 0.59
CA HIS A 72 -10.53 -5.02 0.19
C HIS A 72 -9.07 -5.42 -0.06
N ALA A 73 -8.13 -4.52 0.17
CA ALA A 73 -6.71 -4.82 0.01
C ALA A 73 -6.20 -5.61 1.22
N ASN A 74 -5.15 -6.40 1.00
CA ASN A 74 -4.48 -7.10 2.08
C ASN A 74 -3.30 -6.27 2.57
N LEU A 75 -3.39 -5.77 3.82
CA LEU A 75 -2.34 -4.94 4.43
C LEU A 75 -1.61 -5.65 5.56
N GLU A 76 -1.78 -6.96 5.70
CA GLU A 76 -1.13 -7.72 6.78
C GLU A 76 0.38 -7.51 6.73
N GLY A 77 0.95 -7.07 7.84
CA GLY A 77 2.39 -6.86 7.95
C GLY A 77 2.91 -5.58 7.31
N ALA A 78 2.06 -4.78 6.68
CA ALA A 78 2.49 -3.52 6.09
C ALA A 78 2.78 -2.48 7.18
N SER A 79 3.66 -1.53 6.87
CA SER A 79 3.94 -0.40 7.76
C SER A 79 3.55 0.90 7.05
N ILE A 80 2.75 1.72 7.73
CA ILE A 80 2.28 3.00 7.20
C ILE A 80 2.84 4.19 7.98
N ASN A 81 4.02 4.03 8.57
CA ASN A 81 4.63 5.08 9.38
C ASN A 81 4.67 6.41 8.65
N SER A 82 4.10 7.43 9.27
CA SER A 82 4.08 8.80 8.73
C SER A 82 3.41 8.92 7.35
N ALA A 83 2.62 7.96 6.94
CA ALA A 83 1.86 8.06 5.69
C ALA A 83 0.76 9.13 5.83
N LYS A 84 0.36 9.71 4.71
CA LYS A 84 -0.78 10.63 4.67
C LYS A 84 -2.02 9.81 4.38
N ILE A 85 -2.98 9.82 5.30
CA ILE A 85 -4.13 8.91 5.24
C ILE A 85 -5.48 9.61 5.28
N SER A 86 -5.54 10.91 5.09
CA SER A 86 -6.83 11.62 5.08
C SER A 86 -7.75 11.02 4.02
N GLY A 87 -8.95 10.59 4.44
CA GLY A 87 -9.92 10.00 3.52
C GLY A 87 -9.58 8.60 3.02
N THR A 88 -8.54 7.96 3.55
CA THR A 88 -8.22 6.58 3.23
C THR A 88 -9.23 5.66 3.91
N TYR A 89 -9.75 4.67 3.17
CA TYR A 89 -10.60 3.62 3.74
C TYR A 89 -9.76 2.38 3.98
N PHE A 90 -9.78 1.88 5.22
CA PHE A 90 -9.03 0.70 5.61
C PHE A 90 -9.96 -0.51 5.73
N PRO A 91 -9.41 -1.75 5.64
CA PRO A 91 -10.21 -2.94 5.87
C PRO A 91 -10.89 -2.88 7.25
N SER A 92 -12.15 -3.31 7.32
CA SER A 92 -12.93 -3.24 8.56
C SER A 92 -12.37 -4.13 9.67
N THR A 93 -11.59 -5.16 9.29
CA THR A 93 -10.95 -6.08 10.24
C THR A 93 -9.67 -5.51 10.84
N LEU A 94 -9.23 -4.36 10.36
CA LEU A 94 -8.03 -3.69 10.87
C LEU A 94 -8.49 -2.61 11.86
N SER A 95 -8.10 -2.75 13.13
CA SER A 95 -8.58 -1.85 14.17
C SER A 95 -7.94 -0.46 14.06
N ALA A 96 -8.66 0.54 14.58
CA ALA A 96 -8.13 1.90 14.65
C ALA A 96 -6.84 1.96 15.46
N GLU A 97 -6.72 1.14 16.51
CA GLU A 97 -5.51 1.08 17.31
C GLU A 97 -4.31 0.63 16.50
N GLU A 98 -4.48 -0.42 15.67
CA GLU A 98 -3.40 -0.92 14.82
C GLU A 98 -2.98 0.14 13.80
N ILE A 99 -3.95 0.81 13.21
CA ILE A 99 -3.67 1.90 12.26
C ILE A 99 -2.85 2.98 12.95
N SER A 100 -3.28 3.42 14.15
CA SER A 100 -2.56 4.45 14.91
C SER A 100 -1.16 4.02 15.31
N LEU A 101 -0.99 2.78 15.77
CA LEU A 101 0.31 2.26 16.14
C LEU A 101 1.28 2.28 14.97
N SER A 102 0.83 1.82 13.81
CA SER A 102 1.67 1.80 12.62
C SER A 102 1.99 3.21 12.14
N LEU A 103 1.00 4.10 12.16
CA LEU A 103 1.16 5.48 11.69
C LEU A 103 2.18 6.24 12.52
N VAL A 104 2.13 6.09 13.84
CA VAL A 104 2.95 6.87 14.78
C VAL A 104 4.28 6.17 15.06
N HIS A 105 4.27 4.86 15.23
CA HIS A 105 5.43 4.11 15.71
C HIS A 105 6.05 3.19 14.65
N GLY A 106 5.43 3.05 13.50
CA GLY A 106 5.98 2.24 12.43
C GLY A 106 5.86 0.74 12.64
N THR A 107 4.97 0.31 13.55
CA THR A 107 4.73 -1.11 13.73
C THR A 107 4.04 -1.70 12.50
N ARG A 108 4.21 -3.00 12.30
CA ARG A 108 3.53 -3.69 11.21
C ARG A 108 2.07 -3.88 11.57
N LEU A 109 1.20 -3.65 10.60
CA LEU A 109 -0.23 -3.82 10.76
C LEU A 109 -0.56 -5.29 11.01
N ARG A 110 -1.41 -5.55 11.99
CA ARG A 110 -1.84 -6.90 12.34
C ARG A 110 -3.36 -6.95 12.34
N TYR A 111 -3.90 -7.90 11.63
CA TYR A 111 -5.35 -8.13 11.63
C TYR A 111 -5.75 -8.91 12.87
N ARG A 112 -6.98 -8.74 13.25
CA ARG A 112 -7.52 -9.40 14.43
C ARG A 112 -8.73 -10.25 14.07
#